data_112952c90c222b555450e53b252db1b6
#
_entry.id   112952c90c222b555450e53b252db1b6
#
_cell.length_a   1.000
_cell.length_b   1.000
_cell.length_c   1.000
_cell.angle_alpha   90.00
_cell.angle_beta   90.00
_cell.angle_gamma   90.00
#
_symmetry.space_group_name_H-M   'P 1'
#
loop_
_entity.id
_entity.type
_entity.pdbx_description
1 polymer ?
#
loop_
_entity_poly.entity_id
_entity_poly.type
_entity_poly.pdbx_seq_one_letter_code
_entity_poly.pdbx_strand_id
1 'polypeptide(L)' 'KVAYLHLDLNNAEGEIAVLEHLWDRVVRGGMVVLDDYEWAGYREQKRAEDLWFQARGYRVFPLPTGQGFVIKR' A
#
# COMPACT_ATOMS: atom_id res chain seq x y z
N LYS A 1 3.22 17.16 2.43
CA LYS A 1 2.07 16.36 2.91
C LYS A 1 1.39 15.67 1.74
N VAL A 2 1.01 14.43 1.96
CA VAL A 2 0.42 13.60 0.92
C VAL A 2 -0.99 13.18 1.35
N ALA A 3 -2.01 13.54 0.55
CA ALA A 3 -3.39 13.13 0.82
C ALA A 3 -3.78 11.88 0.06
N TYR A 4 -3.08 11.58 -1.03
CA TYR A 4 -3.37 10.43 -1.87
C TYR A 4 -2.04 9.90 -2.44
N LEU A 5 -1.82 8.62 -2.31
CA LEU A 5 -0.62 7.96 -2.84
C LEU A 5 -1.05 6.69 -3.59
N HIS A 6 -0.67 6.60 -4.85
CA HIS A 6 -0.96 5.43 -5.67
C HIS A 6 0.34 4.72 -6.01
N LEU A 7 0.48 3.50 -5.56
CA LEU A 7 1.68 2.69 -5.80
C LEU A 7 1.45 1.73 -6.95
N ASP A 8 2.27 1.82 -7.98
CA ASP A 8 2.16 1.02 -9.19
C ASP A 8 3.55 0.74 -9.78
N LEU A 9 4.42 0.14 -8.95
CA LEU A 9 5.80 -0.12 -9.36
C LEU A 9 6.05 -1.55 -9.81
N ASN A 10 5.10 -2.45 -9.58
CA ASN A 10 5.23 -3.87 -9.91
C ASN A 10 6.49 -4.51 -9.32
N ASN A 11 6.92 -4.00 -8.17
CA ASN A 11 8.15 -4.43 -7.50
C ASN A 11 7.97 -4.23 -6.00
N ALA A 12 7.99 -5.35 -5.25
CA ALA A 12 7.75 -5.31 -3.81
C ALA A 12 8.76 -4.42 -3.08
N GLU A 13 10.04 -4.59 -3.39
CA GLU A 13 11.08 -3.78 -2.75
C GLU A 13 10.90 -2.29 -3.01
N GLY A 14 10.62 -1.95 -4.27
CA GLY A 14 10.41 -0.55 -4.67
C GLY A 14 9.22 0.07 -3.98
N GLU A 15 8.13 -0.67 -3.88
CA GLU A 15 6.92 -0.15 -3.23
C GLU A 15 7.12 0.02 -1.72
N ILE A 16 7.77 -0.93 -1.07
CA ILE A 16 8.09 -0.82 0.35
C ILE A 16 9.02 0.37 0.59
N ALA A 17 10.01 0.57 -0.29
CA ALA A 17 10.91 1.71 -0.16
C ALA A 17 10.17 3.04 -0.24
N VAL A 18 9.19 3.15 -1.15
CA VAL A 18 8.36 4.36 -1.26
C VAL A 18 7.53 4.55 0.00
N LEU A 19 6.92 3.48 0.53
CA LEU A 19 6.14 3.55 1.75
C LEU A 19 7.01 4.00 2.94
N GLU A 20 8.20 3.44 3.08
CA GLU A 20 9.13 3.83 4.13
C GLU A 20 9.46 5.32 4.07
N HIS A 21 9.56 5.85 2.87
CA HIS A 21 9.96 7.23 2.64
C HIS A 21 8.80 8.21 2.79
N LEU A 22 7.60 7.83 2.35
CA LEU A 22 6.48 8.76 2.25
C LEU A 22 5.39 8.58 3.29
N TRP A 23 5.34 7.44 3.99
CA TRP A 23 4.24 7.15 4.90
C TRP A 23 4.01 8.24 5.95
N ASP A 24 5.09 8.74 6.54
CA ASP A 24 4.96 9.79 7.56
C ASP A 24 4.42 11.10 7.00
N ARG A 25 4.50 11.27 5.70
CA ARG A 25 4.00 12.46 5.02
C ARG A 25 2.56 12.33 4.56
N VAL A 26 2.01 11.11 4.63
CA VAL A 26 0.60 10.90 4.34
C VAL A 26 -0.20 11.50 5.49
N VAL A 27 -1.14 12.38 5.16
CA VAL A 27 -1.93 13.05 6.19
C VAL A 27 -2.95 12.09 6.78
N ARG A 28 -3.40 12.39 7.99
CA ARG A 28 -4.48 11.65 8.62
C ARG A 28 -5.73 11.74 7.73
N GLY A 29 -6.34 10.61 7.44
CA GLY A 29 -7.43 10.55 6.49
C GLY A 29 -6.98 10.38 5.04
N GLY A 30 -5.67 10.46 4.78
CA GLY A 30 -5.12 10.24 3.46
C GLY A 30 -5.24 8.79 3.04
N MET A 31 -5.25 8.54 1.73
CA MET A 31 -5.44 7.21 1.16
C MET A 31 -4.20 6.74 0.42
N VAL A 32 -3.85 5.49 0.63
CA VAL A 32 -2.84 4.79 -0.18
C VAL A 32 -3.55 3.72 -0.99
N VAL A 33 -3.36 3.74 -2.30
CA VAL A 33 -3.91 2.72 -3.20
C VAL A 33 -2.76 1.88 -3.73
N LEU A 34 -2.90 0.56 -3.61
CA LEU A 34 -1.91 -0.41 -4.06
C LEU A 34 -2.47 -1.07 -5.32
N ASP A 35 -1.91 -0.69 -6.45
CA ASP A 35 -2.32 -1.26 -7.72
C ASP A 35 -1.87 -2.72 -7.78
N ASP A 36 -2.56 -3.55 -8.56
CA ASP A 36 -2.22 -4.97 -8.72
C ASP A 36 -2.11 -5.78 -7.42
N TYR A 37 -2.65 -5.25 -6.30
CA TYR A 37 -2.56 -5.89 -4.99
C TYR A 37 -3.06 -7.34 -5.00
N GLU A 38 -4.17 -7.60 -5.65
CA GLU A 38 -4.79 -8.94 -5.71
C GLU A 38 -4.42 -9.74 -6.96
N TRP A 39 -3.53 -9.24 -7.80
CA TRP A 39 -3.12 -9.97 -8.99
C TRP A 39 -2.31 -11.21 -8.61
N ALA A 40 -2.67 -12.35 -9.21
CA ALA A 40 -2.04 -13.62 -8.89
C ALA A 40 -0.52 -13.61 -9.10
N GLY A 41 -0.05 -12.82 -10.07
CA GLY A 41 1.37 -12.71 -10.37
C GLY A 41 2.17 -11.87 -9.39
N TYR A 42 1.50 -11.21 -8.44
CA TYR A 42 2.16 -10.28 -7.52
C TYR A 42 1.96 -10.64 -6.05
N ARG A 43 1.98 -11.94 -5.75
CA ARG A 43 1.78 -12.42 -4.37
C ARG A 43 2.83 -11.91 -3.40
N GLU A 44 4.07 -11.79 -3.86
CA GLU A 44 5.14 -11.28 -2.99
C GLU A 44 4.90 -9.84 -2.61
N GLN A 45 4.41 -9.04 -3.57
CA GLN A 45 4.05 -7.66 -3.33
C GLN A 45 2.95 -7.55 -2.29
N LYS A 46 1.88 -8.32 -2.48
CA LYS A 46 0.76 -8.35 -1.54
C LYS A 46 1.24 -8.72 -0.14
N ARG A 47 2.04 -9.76 -0.03
CA ARG A 47 2.55 -10.22 1.25
C ARG A 47 3.43 -9.16 1.92
N ALA A 48 4.32 -8.56 1.16
CA ALA A 48 5.22 -7.54 1.68
C ALA A 48 4.43 -6.33 2.19
N GLU A 49 3.43 -5.90 1.42
CA GLU A 49 2.62 -4.76 1.78
C GLU A 49 1.74 -5.06 3.00
N ASP A 50 1.13 -6.24 3.04
CA ASP A 50 0.34 -6.66 4.20
C ASP A 50 1.17 -6.63 5.48
N LEU A 51 2.37 -7.19 5.44
CA LEU A 51 3.25 -7.23 6.60
C LEU A 51 3.69 -5.84 7.01
N TRP A 52 4.00 -5.00 6.04
CA TRP A 52 4.44 -3.63 6.31
C TRP A 52 3.36 -2.84 7.04
N PHE A 53 2.11 -2.92 6.54
CA PHE A 53 1.00 -2.21 7.16
C PHE A 53 0.60 -2.81 8.50
N GLN A 54 0.60 -4.14 8.63
CA GLN A 54 0.29 -4.80 9.90
C GLN A 54 1.24 -4.37 11.01
N ALA A 55 2.51 -4.23 10.69
CA ALA A 55 3.50 -3.78 11.69
C ALA A 55 3.18 -2.39 12.22
N ARG A 56 2.39 -1.62 11.50
CA ARG A 56 1.98 -0.25 11.87
C ARG A 56 0.53 -0.16 12.32
N GLY A 57 -0.13 -1.30 12.51
CA GLY A 57 -1.51 -1.35 13.00
C GLY A 57 -2.56 -1.10 11.93
N TYR A 58 -2.23 -1.30 10.67
CA TYR A 58 -3.14 -1.09 9.56
C TYR A 58 -3.46 -2.39 8.84
N ARG A 59 -4.59 -2.40 8.18
CA ARG A 59 -5.03 -3.51 7.36
C ARG A 59 -5.33 -2.99 5.96
N VAL A 60 -4.85 -3.72 4.95
CA VAL A 60 -5.15 -3.40 3.56
C VAL A 60 -6.49 -4.01 3.19
N PHE A 61 -7.36 -3.21 2.58
CA PHE A 61 -8.67 -3.65 2.12
C PHE A 61 -8.63 -3.89 0.61
N PRO A 62 -8.96 -5.11 0.17
CA PRO A 62 -9.00 -5.39 -1.26
C PRO A 62 -10.23 -4.77 -1.92
N LEU A 63 -10.05 -4.30 -3.14
CA LEU A 63 -11.14 -3.78 -3.96
C LEU A 63 -11.51 -4.79 -5.03
N PRO A 64 -12.76 -4.76 -5.55
CA PRO A 64 -13.18 -5.68 -6.61
C PRO A 64 -12.34 -5.56 -7.89
N THR A 65 -11.64 -4.44 -8.07
CA THR A 65 -10.78 -4.20 -9.22
C THR A 65 -9.44 -4.95 -9.14
N GLY A 66 -9.13 -5.57 -8.01
CA GLY A 66 -7.83 -6.18 -7.76
C GLY A 66 -6.84 -5.26 -7.08
N GLN A 67 -7.25 -4.04 -6.79
CA GLN A 67 -6.45 -3.08 -6.06
C GLN A 67 -6.66 -3.24 -4.56
N GLY A 68 -5.74 -2.72 -3.75
CA GLY A 68 -5.91 -2.60 -2.31
C GLY A 68 -5.87 -1.15 -1.88
N PHE A 69 -6.43 -0.84 -0.73
CA PHE A 69 -6.33 0.52 -0.21
C PHE A 69 -6.19 0.53 1.30
N VAL A 70 -5.58 1.62 1.80
CA VAL A 70 -5.41 1.88 3.23
C VAL A 70 -5.74 3.35 3.47
N ILE A 71 -6.52 3.61 4.51
CA ILE A 71 -6.79 4.97 4.97
C ILE A 71 -5.96 5.21 6.22
N LYS A 72 -5.18 6.26 6.24
CA LYS A 72 -4.36 6.60 7.39
C LYS A 72 -5.22 7.26 8.48
N ARG A 73 -5.09 6.71 9.67
CA ARG A 73 -5.83 7.23 10.84
C ARG A 73 -4.99 8.17 11.67
#